data_916267049da9192fbf3573c3b7cba366
#
_entry.id   916267049da9192fbf3573c3b7cba366
#
_cell.length_a   1.000
_cell.length_b   1.000
_cell.length_c   1.000
_cell.angle_alpha   90.00
_cell.angle_beta   90.00
_cell.angle_gamma   90.00
#
_symmetry.space_group_name_H-M   'P 1'
#
loop_
_entity.id
_entity.type
_entity.pdbx_description
1 polymer ?
#
loop_
_entity_poly.entity_id
_entity_poly.type
_entity_poly.pdbx_seq_one_letter_code
_entity_poly.pdbx_strand_id
1 'polypeptide(L)'
;MKKKLRRVVLLVLLVYVLSGIGATHLVYSFQFHRVPSQTCSAWPLYADVAQAYPRREVQFDSGENQLTGWVYGENGDALIIQAHGLGATAETYLPQTMWFVAQGYCVLTYDATGTGASEGKNTRGLSQSAVDLDAALDFAAQDAALCKLPVLLFGHSWGGYAAAAVLEDHREVRAAVSLSGYDTPFKLMCEQAEGYCGPVCYLFAPFALLHERVLFGAAADRSASEAIRSSGVPVLVVHGNADTTIRADGAALIAQTLSPNAQTLLLKGETHTSLLRPHTQEYADYTDKVNADYAALYDAYDGEIPQNVRAEFYAGVDKTVTGGVWQALMQDIDVFYRTALH
;
A
#
# COMPACT_ATOMS: atom_id res chain seq x y z
N MET A 1 16.91 -35.35 -40.37
CA MET A 1 16.93 -35.19 -38.90
C MET A 1 17.01 -33.73 -38.42
N LYS A 2 18.04 -32.96 -38.82
CA LYS A 2 18.25 -31.56 -38.32
C LYS A 2 17.06 -30.61 -38.55
N LYS A 3 16.34 -30.67 -39.71
CA LYS A 3 15.16 -29.80 -39.97
C LYS A 3 13.94 -30.15 -39.09
N LYS A 4 13.69 -31.44 -38.83
CA LYS A 4 12.58 -31.86 -37.91
C LYS A 4 12.87 -31.44 -36.48
N LEU A 5 14.09 -31.66 -35.99
CA LEU A 5 14.50 -31.23 -34.64
C LEU A 5 14.35 -29.72 -34.47
N ARG A 6 14.82 -28.89 -35.44
CA ARG A 6 14.64 -27.43 -35.39
C ARG A 6 13.18 -27.02 -35.33
N ARG A 7 12.28 -27.67 -36.08
CA ARG A 7 10.82 -27.38 -36.00
C ARG A 7 10.24 -27.72 -34.63
N VAL A 8 10.64 -28.85 -34.03
CA VAL A 8 10.18 -29.23 -32.68
C VAL A 8 10.68 -28.22 -31.64
N VAL A 9 11.95 -27.83 -31.67
CA VAL A 9 12.50 -26.82 -30.76
C VAL A 9 11.77 -25.49 -30.91
N LEU A 10 11.50 -25.04 -32.15
CA LEU A 10 10.75 -23.78 -32.36
C LEU A 10 9.32 -23.88 -31.86
N LEU A 11 8.67 -25.03 -32.01
CA LEU A 11 7.33 -25.24 -31.48
C LEU A 11 7.30 -25.20 -29.94
N VAL A 12 8.27 -25.87 -29.30
CA VAL A 12 8.40 -25.87 -27.83
C VAL A 12 8.65 -24.45 -27.31
N LEU A 13 9.53 -23.69 -27.95
CA LEU A 13 9.77 -22.28 -27.60
C LEU A 13 8.53 -21.42 -27.79
N LEU A 14 7.79 -21.61 -28.87
CA LEU A 14 6.54 -20.88 -29.11
C LEU A 14 5.51 -21.18 -28.03
N VAL A 15 5.32 -22.45 -27.68
CA VAL A 15 4.41 -22.86 -26.61
C VAL A 15 4.83 -22.26 -25.26
N TYR A 16 6.13 -22.30 -24.94
CA TYR A 16 6.67 -21.69 -23.72
C TYR A 16 6.38 -20.18 -23.65
N VAL A 17 6.64 -19.44 -24.73
CA VAL A 17 6.38 -18.00 -24.79
C VAL A 17 4.90 -17.69 -24.64
N LEU A 18 4.03 -18.39 -25.38
CA LEU A 18 2.58 -18.16 -25.31
C LEU A 18 2.02 -18.53 -23.92
N SER A 19 2.49 -19.62 -23.33
CA SER A 19 2.09 -19.99 -21.97
C SER A 19 2.57 -19.00 -20.91
N GLY A 20 3.80 -18.48 -21.05
CA GLY A 20 4.35 -17.46 -20.14
C GLY A 20 3.57 -16.16 -20.19
N ILE A 21 3.26 -15.65 -21.39
CA ILE A 21 2.44 -14.46 -21.58
C ILE A 21 1.02 -14.69 -21.02
N GLY A 22 0.40 -15.83 -21.36
CA GLY A 22 -0.95 -16.16 -20.90
C GLY A 22 -1.05 -16.32 -19.39
N ALA A 23 -0.10 -17.01 -18.75
CA ALA A 23 -0.04 -17.17 -17.31
C ALA A 23 0.15 -15.82 -16.61
N THR A 24 1.07 -14.97 -17.08
CA THR A 24 1.28 -13.64 -16.54
C THR A 24 0.00 -12.79 -16.61
N HIS A 25 -0.63 -12.74 -17.79
CA HIS A 25 -1.87 -12.00 -17.96
C HIS A 25 -3.00 -12.49 -17.03
N LEU A 26 -3.10 -13.81 -16.85
CA LEU A 26 -4.08 -14.42 -15.94
C LEU A 26 -3.83 -14.02 -14.48
N VAL A 27 -2.57 -14.12 -14.01
CA VAL A 27 -2.19 -13.71 -12.65
C VAL A 27 -2.50 -12.24 -12.42
N TYR A 28 -2.16 -11.36 -13.37
CA TYR A 28 -2.43 -9.92 -13.24
C TYR A 28 -3.94 -9.62 -13.19
N SER A 29 -4.75 -10.30 -13.99
CA SER A 29 -6.21 -10.10 -13.98
C SER A 29 -6.88 -10.52 -12.67
N PHE A 30 -6.33 -11.52 -11.97
CA PHE A 30 -6.81 -11.93 -10.65
C PHE A 30 -6.24 -11.09 -9.51
N GLN A 31 -4.96 -10.76 -9.55
CA GLN A 31 -4.27 -10.09 -8.45
C GLN A 31 -4.56 -8.59 -8.40
N PHE A 32 -4.68 -7.95 -9.56
CA PHE A 32 -4.79 -6.49 -9.67
C PHE A 32 -6.19 -6.05 -10.08
N HIS A 33 -7.23 -6.69 -9.54
CA HIS A 33 -8.62 -6.31 -9.80
C HIS A 33 -8.97 -4.94 -9.20
N ARG A 34 -10.10 -4.36 -9.62
CA ARG A 34 -10.63 -3.13 -9.04
C ARG A 34 -11.10 -3.36 -7.60
N VAL A 35 -10.74 -2.44 -6.72
CA VAL A 35 -11.19 -2.43 -5.32
C VAL A 35 -12.34 -1.41 -5.18
N PRO A 36 -13.55 -1.83 -4.85
CA PRO A 36 -14.67 -0.90 -4.70
C PRO A 36 -14.54 -0.06 -3.42
N SER A 37 -15.23 1.09 -3.38
CA SER A 37 -15.41 1.85 -2.15
C SER A 37 -16.11 1.00 -1.09
N GLN A 38 -15.67 1.14 0.16
CA GLN A 38 -16.29 0.45 1.28
C GLN A 38 -17.60 1.16 1.67
N THR A 39 -18.66 0.40 1.79
CA THR A 39 -19.99 0.90 2.20
C THR A 39 -20.34 0.56 3.64
N CYS A 40 -19.62 -0.39 4.22
CA CYS A 40 -19.73 -0.79 5.63
C CYS A 40 -18.41 -1.44 6.06
N SER A 41 -18.03 -1.27 7.33
CA SER A 41 -16.74 -1.76 7.84
C SER A 41 -16.80 -1.92 9.37
N ALA A 42 -15.99 -2.82 9.90
CA ALA A 42 -15.70 -2.90 11.33
C ALA A 42 -14.88 -1.69 11.83
N TRP A 43 -14.16 -1.01 10.94
CA TRP A 43 -13.39 0.20 11.24
C TRP A 43 -14.16 1.46 10.84
N PRO A 44 -13.81 2.64 11.39
CA PRO A 44 -14.44 3.90 11.01
C PRO A 44 -14.37 4.13 9.50
N LEU A 45 -15.47 4.56 8.92
CA LEU A 45 -15.54 5.18 7.61
C LEU A 45 -15.67 6.70 7.79
N TYR A 46 -15.44 7.45 6.73
CA TYR A 46 -15.53 8.92 6.82
C TYR A 46 -16.84 9.43 7.37
N ALA A 47 -17.96 8.78 7.02
CA ALA A 47 -19.28 9.15 7.55
C ALA A 47 -19.37 9.12 9.09
N ASP A 48 -18.58 8.27 9.75
CA ASP A 48 -18.56 8.14 11.21
C ASP A 48 -17.82 9.30 11.89
N VAL A 49 -16.92 9.96 11.18
CA VAL A 49 -15.97 10.95 11.74
C VAL A 49 -16.04 12.33 11.09
N ALA A 50 -16.87 12.52 10.06
CA ALA A 50 -16.94 13.73 9.23
C ALA A 50 -17.12 15.04 10.01
N GLN A 51 -17.85 15.00 11.14
CA GLN A 51 -18.06 16.18 11.99
C GLN A 51 -16.79 16.60 12.73
N ALA A 52 -15.98 15.63 13.19
CA ALA A 52 -14.76 15.89 13.94
C ALA A 52 -13.55 16.13 13.02
N TYR A 53 -13.56 15.51 11.84
CA TYR A 53 -12.46 15.56 10.87
C TYR A 53 -12.98 15.98 9.48
N PRO A 54 -13.36 17.24 9.29
CA PRO A 54 -13.78 17.74 8.00
C PRO A 54 -12.63 17.61 6.99
N ARG A 55 -12.98 17.33 5.72
CA ARG A 55 -12.01 17.17 4.65
C ARG A 55 -12.40 17.95 3.39
N ARG A 56 -11.42 18.35 2.62
CA ARG A 56 -11.60 18.87 1.26
C ARG A 56 -11.31 17.76 0.26
N GLU A 57 -12.25 17.47 -0.63
CA GLU A 57 -12.03 16.57 -1.75
C GLU A 57 -11.21 17.24 -2.83
N VAL A 58 -10.29 16.50 -3.42
CA VAL A 58 -9.42 16.93 -4.50
C VAL A 58 -9.37 15.87 -5.59
N GLN A 59 -9.05 16.29 -6.81
CA GLN A 59 -8.83 15.40 -7.94
C GLN A 59 -7.54 15.79 -8.65
N PHE A 60 -6.79 14.79 -9.10
CA PHE A 60 -5.55 14.98 -9.85
C PHE A 60 -5.31 13.81 -10.79
N ASP A 61 -4.56 14.05 -11.86
CA ASP A 61 -4.33 13.04 -12.89
C ASP A 61 -3.12 12.18 -12.55
N SER A 62 -3.23 10.85 -12.71
CA SER A 62 -2.15 9.88 -12.70
C SER A 62 -2.17 9.11 -14.02
N GLY A 63 -1.34 9.51 -14.96
CA GLY A 63 -1.35 9.02 -16.34
C GLY A 63 -2.69 9.27 -17.03
N GLU A 64 -3.43 8.21 -17.36
CA GLU A 64 -4.73 8.30 -18.06
C GLU A 64 -5.92 8.32 -17.08
N ASN A 65 -5.70 8.20 -15.77
CA ASN A 65 -6.75 8.08 -14.77
C ASN A 65 -6.77 9.32 -13.87
N GLN A 66 -7.97 9.76 -13.51
CA GLN A 66 -8.19 10.77 -12.49
C GLN A 66 -8.31 10.11 -11.13
N LEU A 67 -7.47 10.53 -10.18
CA LEU A 67 -7.51 10.06 -8.80
C LEU A 67 -8.32 11.02 -7.95
N THR A 68 -9.05 10.44 -7.00
CA THR A 68 -9.77 11.18 -5.96
C THR A 68 -8.98 11.10 -4.66
N GLY A 69 -8.72 12.26 -4.06
CA GLY A 69 -8.04 12.39 -2.78
C GLY A 69 -8.79 13.31 -1.82
N TRP A 70 -8.32 13.34 -0.59
CA TRP A 70 -8.90 14.16 0.48
C TRP A 70 -7.81 14.77 1.33
N VAL A 71 -7.96 16.08 1.57
CA VAL A 71 -7.09 16.87 2.44
C VAL A 71 -7.79 17.06 3.79
N TYR A 72 -7.12 16.67 4.86
CA TYR A 72 -7.56 16.84 6.23
C TYR A 72 -6.61 17.77 6.98
N GLY A 73 -7.09 18.52 7.95
CA GLY A 73 -6.23 19.33 8.83
C GLY A 73 -5.45 20.44 8.07
N GLU A 74 -6.09 21.18 7.18
CA GLU A 74 -5.46 22.20 6.31
C GLU A 74 -4.64 23.28 7.03
N ASN A 75 -4.76 23.40 8.36
CA ASN A 75 -3.97 24.34 9.18
C ASN A 75 -2.73 23.70 9.82
N GLY A 76 -2.36 22.48 9.39
CA GLY A 76 -1.20 21.78 9.92
C GLY A 76 0.13 22.39 9.45
N ASP A 77 1.20 22.16 10.22
CA ASP A 77 2.53 22.76 9.99
C ASP A 77 3.38 22.00 8.95
N ALA A 78 3.01 20.76 8.63
CA ALA A 78 3.65 19.92 7.61
C ALA A 78 2.59 19.06 6.92
N LEU A 79 2.85 18.71 5.66
CA LEU A 79 1.98 17.83 4.86
C LEU A 79 2.48 16.39 4.93
N ILE A 80 1.61 15.48 5.37
CA ILE A 80 1.82 14.04 5.19
C ILE A 80 1.02 13.59 3.97
N ILE A 81 1.68 13.02 2.95
CA ILE A 81 1.00 12.31 1.87
C ILE A 81 0.97 10.82 2.22
N GLN A 82 -0.24 10.28 2.37
CA GLN A 82 -0.47 8.93 2.84
C GLN A 82 -0.88 8.00 1.70
N ALA A 83 -0.04 7.00 1.42
CA ALA A 83 -0.27 5.98 0.39
C ALA A 83 -0.73 4.65 1.02
N HIS A 84 -1.88 4.14 0.56
CA HIS A 84 -2.47 2.91 1.06
C HIS A 84 -1.87 1.63 0.45
N GLY A 85 -2.12 0.48 1.06
CA GLY A 85 -1.72 -0.85 0.59
C GLY A 85 -2.59 -1.38 -0.56
N LEU A 86 -2.09 -2.37 -1.29
CA LEU A 86 -2.85 -3.07 -2.34
C LEU A 86 -4.08 -3.74 -1.74
N GLY A 87 -5.21 -3.67 -2.45
CA GLY A 87 -6.49 -4.22 -1.97
C GLY A 87 -7.22 -3.36 -0.94
N ALA A 88 -6.69 -2.17 -0.63
CA ALA A 88 -7.26 -1.20 0.30
C ALA A 88 -7.74 0.07 -0.43
N THR A 89 -8.28 1.00 0.34
CA THR A 89 -8.66 2.37 -0.07
C THR A 89 -8.11 3.36 0.97
N ALA A 90 -8.18 4.65 0.69
CA ALA A 90 -7.82 5.70 1.64
C ALA A 90 -8.55 5.54 2.99
N GLU A 91 -9.83 5.14 2.97
CA GLU A 91 -10.63 4.95 4.19
C GLU A 91 -10.13 3.81 5.09
N THR A 92 -9.43 2.81 4.55
CA THR A 92 -8.81 1.73 5.34
C THR A 92 -7.77 2.28 6.34
N TYR A 93 -7.16 3.42 5.99
CA TYR A 93 -6.12 4.10 6.78
C TYR A 93 -6.64 5.34 7.52
N LEU A 94 -7.94 5.52 7.60
CA LEU A 94 -8.56 6.65 8.30
C LEU A 94 -8.12 6.79 9.76
N PRO A 95 -7.92 5.71 10.56
CA PRO A 95 -7.36 5.83 11.90
C PRO A 95 -6.00 6.53 11.96
N GLN A 96 -5.07 6.21 11.04
CA GLN A 96 -3.77 6.86 10.94
C GLN A 96 -3.92 8.33 10.50
N THR A 97 -4.79 8.59 9.53
CA THR A 97 -5.12 9.96 9.07
C THR A 97 -5.60 10.83 10.23
N MET A 98 -6.59 10.33 11.01
CA MET A 98 -7.11 11.05 12.16
C MET A 98 -6.04 11.30 13.22
N TRP A 99 -5.21 10.30 13.48
CA TRP A 99 -4.11 10.43 14.44
C TRP A 99 -3.12 11.53 14.03
N PHE A 100 -2.67 11.55 12.76
CA PHE A 100 -1.78 12.60 12.26
C PHE A 100 -2.41 13.99 12.33
N VAL A 101 -3.67 14.12 11.96
CA VAL A 101 -4.40 15.39 12.07
C VAL A 101 -4.48 15.86 13.53
N ALA A 102 -4.71 14.95 14.48
CA ALA A 102 -4.70 15.26 15.90
C ALA A 102 -3.31 15.69 16.44
N GLN A 103 -2.21 15.28 15.76
CA GLN A 103 -0.86 15.76 16.07
C GLN A 103 -0.52 17.10 15.39
N GLY A 104 -1.44 17.69 14.62
CA GLY A 104 -1.24 18.99 13.97
C GLY A 104 -0.67 18.92 12.55
N TYR A 105 -0.71 17.77 11.90
CA TYR A 105 -0.35 17.64 10.48
C TYR A 105 -1.52 17.92 9.54
N CYS A 106 -1.22 18.46 8.38
CA CYS A 106 -2.07 18.37 7.21
C CYS A 106 -1.86 17.00 6.55
N VAL A 107 -2.94 16.30 6.16
CA VAL A 107 -2.84 14.98 5.56
C VAL A 107 -3.56 14.98 4.22
N LEU A 108 -2.83 14.64 3.14
CA LEU A 108 -3.39 14.26 1.85
C LEU A 108 -3.42 12.74 1.77
N THR A 109 -4.59 12.17 1.67
CA THR A 109 -4.78 10.75 1.36
C THR A 109 -5.58 10.62 0.07
N TYR A 110 -5.43 9.52 -0.66
CA TYR A 110 -6.08 9.32 -1.95
C TYR A 110 -6.37 7.85 -2.19
N ASP A 111 -7.37 7.58 -3.00
CA ASP A 111 -7.58 6.27 -3.58
C ASP A 111 -6.67 6.12 -4.80
N ALA A 112 -5.85 5.08 -4.83
CA ALA A 112 -4.97 4.79 -5.96
C ALA A 112 -5.75 4.38 -7.21
N THR A 113 -5.11 4.36 -8.36
CA THR A 113 -5.68 3.88 -9.63
C THR A 113 -6.41 2.56 -9.44
N GLY A 114 -7.68 2.51 -9.86
CA GLY A 114 -8.52 1.30 -9.76
C GLY A 114 -8.99 0.97 -8.36
N THR A 115 -8.95 1.91 -7.41
CA THR A 115 -9.50 1.72 -6.07
C THR A 115 -10.52 2.81 -5.73
N GLY A 116 -11.45 2.49 -4.83
CA GLY A 116 -12.40 3.41 -4.23
C GLY A 116 -13.10 4.33 -5.22
N ALA A 117 -12.97 5.64 -5.01
CA ALA A 117 -13.55 6.70 -5.82
C ALA A 117 -12.72 7.08 -7.05
N SER A 118 -11.46 6.61 -7.14
CA SER A 118 -10.58 6.90 -8.28
C SER A 118 -10.95 6.12 -9.52
N GLU A 119 -10.56 6.64 -10.68
CA GLU A 119 -10.70 5.95 -11.97
C GLU A 119 -9.76 4.75 -12.08
N GLY A 120 -9.90 4.01 -13.16
CA GLY A 120 -9.12 2.82 -13.47
C GLY A 120 -9.97 1.55 -13.42
N LYS A 121 -9.79 0.67 -14.41
CA LYS A 121 -10.51 -0.61 -14.51
C LYS A 121 -9.99 -1.64 -13.49
N ASN A 122 -8.75 -1.47 -13.05
CA ASN A 122 -8.03 -2.33 -12.11
C ASN A 122 -6.84 -1.58 -11.54
N THR A 123 -6.11 -2.16 -10.57
CA THR A 123 -4.94 -1.56 -9.92
C THR A 123 -3.64 -1.71 -10.72
N ARG A 124 -3.71 -2.24 -11.93
CA ARG A 124 -2.66 -2.38 -12.97
C ARG A 124 -1.46 -3.25 -12.57
N GLY A 125 -0.77 -3.00 -11.47
CA GLY A 125 0.42 -3.74 -11.08
C GLY A 125 1.11 -3.17 -9.84
N LEU A 126 2.22 -3.78 -9.44
CA LEU A 126 2.94 -3.38 -8.21
C LEU A 126 3.60 -2.00 -8.34
N SER A 127 3.99 -1.59 -9.53
CA SER A 127 4.63 -0.28 -9.76
C SER A 127 3.63 0.89 -9.73
N GLN A 128 2.32 0.63 -9.83
CA GLN A 128 1.31 1.69 -9.92
C GLN A 128 1.28 2.59 -8.68
N SER A 129 1.54 2.06 -7.48
CA SER A 129 1.53 2.87 -6.26
C SER A 129 2.58 4.00 -6.28
N ALA A 130 3.75 3.74 -6.86
CA ALA A 130 4.78 4.77 -6.99
C ALA A 130 4.38 5.82 -8.04
N VAL A 131 3.75 5.40 -9.15
CA VAL A 131 3.23 6.31 -10.18
C VAL A 131 2.13 7.21 -9.62
N ASP A 132 1.21 6.65 -8.82
CA ASP A 132 0.13 7.41 -8.20
C ASP A 132 0.65 8.36 -7.10
N LEU A 133 1.69 7.96 -6.36
CA LEU A 133 2.31 8.83 -5.35
C LEU A 133 3.13 9.96 -5.99
N ASP A 134 3.83 9.72 -7.11
CA ASP A 134 4.44 10.79 -7.92
C ASP A 134 3.39 11.84 -8.30
N ALA A 135 2.23 11.39 -8.81
CA ALA A 135 1.14 12.29 -9.19
C ALA A 135 0.56 13.07 -8.00
N ALA A 136 0.46 12.43 -6.82
CA ALA A 136 0.01 13.11 -5.59
C ALA A 136 1.02 14.17 -5.11
N LEU A 137 2.31 13.93 -5.26
CA LEU A 137 3.38 14.88 -4.97
C LEU A 137 3.34 16.09 -5.94
N ASP A 138 3.19 15.81 -7.23
CA ASP A 138 3.03 16.85 -8.25
C ASP A 138 1.78 17.69 -8.02
N PHE A 139 0.67 17.09 -7.64
CA PHE A 139 -0.54 17.80 -7.24
C PHE A 139 -0.29 18.68 -6.02
N ALA A 140 0.33 18.15 -4.96
CA ALA A 140 0.60 18.90 -3.74
C ALA A 140 1.51 20.11 -3.99
N ALA A 141 2.48 19.97 -4.89
CA ALA A 141 3.37 21.06 -5.30
C ALA A 141 2.64 22.18 -6.06
N GLN A 142 1.47 21.91 -6.66
CA GLN A 142 0.67 22.86 -7.42
C GLN A 142 -0.53 23.43 -6.64
N ASP A 143 -0.98 22.75 -5.58
CA ASP A 143 -2.09 23.21 -4.74
C ASP A 143 -1.67 24.41 -3.89
N ALA A 144 -2.44 25.50 -3.93
CA ALA A 144 -2.09 26.78 -3.32
C ALA A 144 -1.91 26.73 -1.78
N ALA A 145 -2.54 25.79 -1.12
CA ALA A 145 -2.43 25.57 0.34
C ALA A 145 -1.26 24.62 0.66
N LEU A 146 -1.15 23.51 -0.09
CA LEU A 146 -0.23 22.43 0.22
C LEU A 146 1.22 22.73 -0.18
N CYS A 147 1.44 23.44 -1.29
CA CYS A 147 2.79 23.73 -1.83
C CYS A 147 3.72 24.52 -0.88
N LYS A 148 3.19 25.07 0.20
CA LYS A 148 3.96 25.84 1.20
C LYS A 148 4.43 24.99 2.38
N LEU A 149 3.89 23.76 2.51
CA LEU A 149 4.15 22.88 3.64
C LEU A 149 5.37 21.99 3.34
N PRO A 150 6.25 21.73 4.31
CA PRO A 150 7.24 20.67 4.18
C PRO A 150 6.52 19.32 4.03
N VAL A 151 6.98 18.51 3.07
CA VAL A 151 6.34 17.25 2.69
C VAL A 151 6.97 16.07 3.40
N LEU A 152 6.12 15.23 3.97
CA LEU A 152 6.44 13.95 4.60
C LEU A 152 5.64 12.84 3.90
N LEU A 153 6.19 11.63 3.83
CA LEU A 153 5.51 10.49 3.23
C LEU A 153 5.23 9.41 4.27
N PHE A 154 4.03 8.86 4.24
CA PHE A 154 3.63 7.70 5.02
C PHE A 154 3.01 6.65 4.11
N GLY A 155 3.55 5.43 4.11
CA GLY A 155 3.00 4.36 3.30
C GLY A 155 3.08 3.00 4.00
N HIS A 156 2.11 2.13 3.69
CA HIS A 156 2.07 0.76 4.17
C HIS A 156 2.04 -0.22 2.99
N SER A 157 2.82 -1.30 3.07
CA SER A 157 2.82 -2.37 2.06
C SER A 157 3.15 -1.81 0.67
N TRP A 158 2.22 -1.87 -0.27
CA TRP A 158 2.27 -1.26 -1.60
C TRP A 158 2.60 0.25 -1.53
N GLY A 159 1.92 0.99 -0.64
CA GLY A 159 2.23 2.38 -0.34
C GLY A 159 3.58 2.56 0.36
N GLY A 160 4.00 1.57 1.18
CA GLY A 160 5.32 1.58 1.83
C GLY A 160 6.47 1.47 0.84
N TYR A 161 6.31 0.68 -0.22
CA TYR A 161 7.21 0.69 -1.36
C TYR A 161 7.21 2.06 -2.05
N ALA A 162 6.03 2.58 -2.37
CA ALA A 162 5.90 3.86 -3.05
C ALA A 162 6.59 4.99 -2.30
N ALA A 163 6.33 5.11 -0.98
CA ALA A 163 6.89 6.16 -0.13
C ALA A 163 8.43 6.21 -0.13
N ALA A 164 9.08 5.05 -0.34
CA ALA A 164 10.53 4.99 -0.46
C ALA A 164 11.01 5.12 -1.91
N ALA A 165 10.29 4.50 -2.88
CA ALA A 165 10.73 4.44 -4.27
C ALA A 165 10.66 5.77 -5.02
N VAL A 166 9.74 6.67 -4.65
CA VAL A 166 9.61 8.01 -5.28
C VAL A 166 10.72 8.97 -4.87
N LEU A 167 11.48 8.68 -3.82
CA LEU A 167 12.52 9.56 -3.31
C LEU A 167 13.67 9.82 -4.28
N GLU A 168 13.84 8.97 -5.30
CA GLU A 168 14.81 9.19 -6.36
C GLU A 168 14.53 10.49 -7.11
N ASP A 169 13.26 10.77 -7.38
CA ASP A 169 12.79 11.91 -8.15
C ASP A 169 12.34 13.09 -7.24
N HIS A 170 11.98 12.82 -5.97
CA HIS A 170 11.38 13.77 -5.02
C HIS A 170 12.29 14.05 -3.81
N ARG A 171 13.41 14.72 -4.05
CA ARG A 171 14.39 15.05 -3.00
C ARG A 171 13.94 16.21 -2.09
N GLU A 172 12.87 16.89 -2.42
CA GLU A 172 12.21 17.92 -1.59
C GLU A 172 11.46 17.33 -0.41
N VAL A 173 11.15 16.02 -0.41
CA VAL A 173 10.56 15.30 0.71
C VAL A 173 11.50 15.36 1.91
N ARG A 174 10.96 15.74 3.08
CA ARG A 174 11.74 15.91 4.31
C ARG A 174 12.03 14.59 5.01
N ALA A 175 11.07 13.68 5.01
CA ALA A 175 11.23 12.32 5.52
C ALA A 175 10.15 11.39 4.97
N ALA A 176 10.44 10.09 4.99
CA ALA A 176 9.47 9.07 4.60
C ALA A 176 9.41 7.94 5.63
N VAL A 177 8.22 7.35 5.80
CA VAL A 177 7.99 6.15 6.60
C VAL A 177 7.45 5.04 5.70
N SER A 178 8.14 3.92 5.68
CA SER A 178 7.76 2.70 4.98
C SER A 178 7.39 1.62 6.00
N LEU A 179 6.09 1.36 6.17
CA LEU A 179 5.61 0.24 6.98
C LEU A 179 5.41 -1.00 6.10
N SER A 180 6.01 -2.13 6.44
CA SER A 180 5.87 -3.40 5.71
C SER A 180 6.07 -3.27 4.19
N GLY A 181 6.93 -2.31 3.75
CA GLY A 181 7.22 -2.10 2.33
C GLY A 181 8.18 -3.14 1.77
N TYR A 182 8.19 -3.29 0.45
CA TYR A 182 9.14 -4.11 -0.29
C TYR A 182 10.14 -3.25 -1.06
N ASP A 183 11.22 -3.88 -1.58
CA ASP A 183 12.28 -3.16 -2.28
C ASP A 183 11.95 -2.92 -3.76
N THR A 184 11.62 -3.98 -4.50
CA THR A 184 11.26 -3.86 -5.92
C THR A 184 10.03 -4.70 -6.26
N PRO A 185 9.19 -4.26 -7.22
CA PRO A 185 8.07 -5.05 -7.72
C PRO A 185 8.49 -6.47 -8.12
N PHE A 186 9.61 -6.60 -8.82
CA PHE A 186 10.10 -7.88 -9.32
C PHE A 186 10.49 -8.85 -8.21
N LYS A 187 11.19 -8.39 -7.16
CA LYS A 187 11.53 -9.24 -6.00
C LYS A 187 10.28 -9.76 -5.30
N LEU A 188 9.28 -8.88 -5.08
CA LEU A 188 8.03 -9.30 -4.45
C LEU A 188 7.25 -10.29 -5.32
N MET A 189 7.15 -10.07 -6.63
CA MET A 189 6.51 -11.03 -7.53
C MET A 189 7.18 -12.40 -7.50
N CYS A 190 8.50 -12.46 -7.49
CA CYS A 190 9.24 -13.71 -7.38
C CYS A 190 8.98 -14.41 -6.04
N GLU A 191 9.02 -13.68 -4.93
CA GLU A 191 8.74 -14.21 -3.59
C GLU A 191 7.33 -14.80 -3.49
N GLN A 192 6.32 -14.06 -3.96
CA GLN A 192 4.94 -14.53 -3.95
C GLN A 192 4.76 -15.77 -4.84
N ALA A 193 5.29 -15.74 -6.06
CA ALA A 193 5.19 -16.86 -6.99
C ALA A 193 5.91 -18.11 -6.46
N GLU A 194 7.06 -17.96 -5.80
CA GLU A 194 7.79 -19.07 -5.18
C GLU A 194 6.97 -19.72 -4.06
N GLY A 195 6.21 -18.94 -3.29
CA GLY A 195 5.29 -19.44 -2.27
C GLY A 195 4.18 -20.33 -2.82
N TYR A 196 3.72 -20.08 -4.06
CA TYR A 196 2.66 -20.87 -4.70
C TYR A 196 3.15 -22.08 -5.49
N CYS A 197 4.25 -21.97 -6.22
CA CYS A 197 4.70 -23.02 -7.16
C CYS A 197 6.17 -23.39 -7.02
N GLY A 198 6.84 -22.93 -5.96
CA GLY A 198 8.25 -23.22 -5.73
C GLY A 198 9.17 -22.64 -6.83
N PRO A 199 10.40 -23.17 -6.99
CA PRO A 199 11.40 -22.62 -7.92
C PRO A 199 10.99 -22.60 -9.40
N VAL A 200 9.93 -23.34 -9.79
CA VAL A 200 9.44 -23.35 -11.18
C VAL A 200 8.95 -21.96 -11.62
N CYS A 201 8.53 -21.11 -10.69
CA CYS A 201 8.12 -19.74 -10.97
C CYS A 201 9.20 -18.94 -11.72
N TYR A 202 10.48 -19.19 -11.47
CA TYR A 202 11.56 -18.45 -12.12
C TYR A 202 11.63 -18.67 -13.64
N LEU A 203 11.04 -19.75 -14.17
CA LEU A 203 10.86 -19.92 -15.62
C LEU A 203 9.91 -18.87 -16.22
N PHE A 204 8.98 -18.33 -15.43
CA PHE A 204 7.99 -17.36 -15.85
C PHE A 204 8.33 -15.92 -15.43
N ALA A 205 9.27 -15.73 -14.53
CA ALA A 205 9.70 -14.43 -14.05
C ALA A 205 10.06 -13.41 -15.17
N PRO A 206 10.73 -13.79 -16.27
CA PRO A 206 11.01 -12.86 -17.37
C PRO A 206 9.74 -12.28 -18.02
N PHE A 207 8.65 -13.04 -18.07
CA PHE A 207 7.39 -12.57 -18.64
C PHE A 207 6.70 -11.57 -17.71
N ALA A 208 6.75 -11.80 -16.39
CA ALA A 208 6.23 -10.87 -15.39
C ALA A 208 7.02 -9.55 -15.41
N LEU A 209 8.34 -9.61 -15.45
CA LEU A 209 9.19 -8.41 -15.59
C LEU A 209 8.90 -7.65 -16.89
N LEU A 210 8.76 -8.35 -18.01
CA LEU A 210 8.42 -7.73 -19.29
C LEU A 210 7.03 -7.07 -19.23
N HIS A 211 6.07 -7.72 -18.58
CA HIS A 211 4.72 -7.19 -18.41
C HIS A 211 4.73 -5.88 -17.60
N GLU A 212 5.43 -5.84 -16.45
CA GLU A 212 5.59 -4.60 -15.66
C GLU A 212 6.25 -3.49 -16.51
N ARG A 213 7.33 -3.81 -17.23
CA ARG A 213 7.99 -2.81 -18.09
C ARG A 213 7.13 -2.30 -19.24
N VAL A 214 6.26 -3.13 -19.79
CA VAL A 214 5.28 -2.70 -20.80
C VAL A 214 4.24 -1.76 -20.23
N LEU A 215 3.80 -2.01 -18.99
CA LEU A 215 2.78 -1.18 -18.32
C LEU A 215 3.34 0.13 -17.76
N PHE A 216 4.57 0.12 -17.22
CA PHE A 216 5.11 1.19 -16.38
C PHE A 216 6.43 1.79 -16.89
N GLY A 217 7.00 1.25 -17.96
CA GLY A 217 8.29 1.74 -18.48
C GLY A 217 9.39 1.70 -17.42
N ALA A 218 10.08 2.81 -17.20
CA ALA A 218 11.16 2.92 -16.22
C ALA A 218 10.69 2.75 -14.76
N ALA A 219 9.44 3.09 -14.44
CA ALA A 219 8.91 2.93 -13.09
C ALA A 219 8.85 1.46 -12.63
N ALA A 220 8.81 0.49 -13.57
CA ALA A 220 8.89 -0.93 -13.26
C ALA A 220 10.22 -1.38 -12.62
N ASP A 221 11.29 -0.64 -12.85
CA ASP A 221 12.64 -0.96 -12.39
C ASP A 221 13.04 -0.17 -11.12
N ARG A 222 12.16 0.68 -10.59
CA ARG A 222 12.44 1.45 -9.36
C ARG A 222 12.73 0.51 -8.18
N SER A 223 13.80 0.85 -7.43
CA SER A 223 14.18 0.17 -6.19
C SER A 223 14.10 1.14 -5.02
N ALA A 224 13.33 0.80 -4.00
CA ALA A 224 13.18 1.60 -2.80
C ALA A 224 14.52 1.78 -2.07
N SER A 225 15.34 0.73 -1.96
CA SER A 225 16.65 0.81 -1.31
C SER A 225 17.66 1.68 -2.08
N GLU A 226 17.62 1.68 -3.43
CA GLU A 226 18.43 2.56 -4.26
C GLU A 226 17.96 4.03 -4.15
N ALA A 227 16.64 4.26 -4.18
CA ALA A 227 16.06 5.58 -4.05
C ALA A 227 16.39 6.22 -2.70
N ILE A 228 16.32 5.46 -1.59
CA ILE A 228 16.77 5.91 -0.26
C ILE A 228 18.24 6.34 -0.31
N ARG A 229 19.10 5.54 -0.94
CA ARG A 229 20.53 5.80 -1.02
C ARG A 229 20.83 7.04 -1.87
N SER A 230 20.21 7.16 -3.02
CA SER A 230 20.49 8.24 -3.99
C SER A 230 19.91 9.58 -3.55
N SER A 231 18.77 9.59 -2.86
CA SER A 231 18.12 10.82 -2.38
C SER A 231 18.80 11.43 -1.16
N GLY A 232 19.31 10.59 -0.24
CA GLY A 232 19.79 11.02 1.06
C GLY A 232 18.68 11.46 2.03
N VAL A 233 17.40 11.34 1.64
CA VAL A 233 16.23 11.67 2.48
C VAL A 233 16.18 10.72 3.67
N PRO A 234 15.93 11.20 4.91
CA PRO A 234 15.70 10.33 6.06
C PRO A 234 14.51 9.40 5.85
N VAL A 235 14.70 8.09 6.10
CA VAL A 235 13.62 7.11 5.98
C VAL A 235 13.56 6.23 7.24
N LEU A 236 12.37 6.05 7.79
CA LEU A 236 12.09 5.03 8.82
C LEU A 236 11.43 3.81 8.16
N VAL A 237 12.12 2.69 8.19
CA VAL A 237 11.65 1.41 7.65
C VAL A 237 11.21 0.53 8.82
N VAL A 238 9.92 0.24 8.90
CA VAL A 238 9.33 -0.60 9.96
C VAL A 238 8.77 -1.88 9.35
N HIS A 239 9.06 -3.02 9.96
CA HIS A 239 8.58 -4.30 9.47
C HIS A 239 8.32 -5.29 10.60
N GLY A 240 7.31 -6.14 10.47
CA GLY A 240 7.05 -7.23 11.40
C GLY A 240 7.83 -8.49 11.01
N ASN A 241 8.47 -9.17 11.98
CA ASN A 241 9.22 -10.39 11.67
C ASN A 241 8.33 -11.63 11.45
N ALA A 242 7.04 -11.53 11.76
CA ALA A 242 6.03 -12.55 11.48
C ALA A 242 5.17 -12.22 10.24
N ASP A 243 5.59 -11.25 9.44
CA ASP A 243 4.96 -10.91 8.17
C ASP A 243 5.14 -12.06 7.16
N THR A 244 4.03 -12.70 6.80
CA THR A 244 3.98 -13.79 5.80
C THR A 244 3.58 -13.30 4.42
N THR A 245 3.14 -12.05 4.31
CA THR A 245 2.77 -11.41 3.04
C THR A 245 4.01 -10.89 2.31
N ILE A 246 4.90 -10.21 3.04
CA ILE A 246 6.21 -9.76 2.54
C ILE A 246 7.22 -10.18 3.59
N ARG A 247 8.01 -11.22 3.29
CA ARG A 247 8.91 -11.80 4.30
C ARG A 247 10.03 -10.85 4.67
N ALA A 248 10.24 -10.68 5.97
CA ALA A 248 11.26 -9.82 6.53
C ALA A 248 12.70 -10.20 6.13
N ASP A 249 12.90 -11.44 5.66
CA ASP A 249 14.17 -11.98 5.13
C ASP A 249 14.20 -12.13 3.60
N GLY A 250 13.17 -11.62 2.91
CA GLY A 250 12.95 -11.80 1.48
C GLY A 250 12.89 -10.48 0.70
N ALA A 251 11.73 -10.22 0.08
CA ALA A 251 11.49 -9.03 -0.74
C ALA A 251 11.34 -7.74 0.07
N ALA A 252 11.16 -7.84 1.39
CA ALA A 252 10.98 -6.68 2.26
C ALA A 252 12.11 -5.66 2.12
N LEU A 253 11.77 -4.37 2.21
CA LEU A 253 12.75 -3.29 2.19
C LEU A 253 13.75 -3.40 3.35
N ILE A 254 13.29 -3.85 4.53
CA ILE A 254 14.15 -4.04 5.70
C ILE A 254 15.21 -5.13 5.51
N ALA A 255 14.99 -6.09 4.60
CA ALA A 255 15.97 -7.14 4.27
C ALA A 255 17.14 -6.63 3.42
N GLN A 256 17.04 -5.41 2.89
CA GLN A 256 18.05 -4.88 1.97
C GLN A 256 19.17 -4.17 2.73
N THR A 257 20.32 -4.02 2.07
CA THR A 257 21.41 -3.17 2.58
C THR A 257 21.00 -1.71 2.39
N LEU A 258 20.62 -1.04 3.48
CA LEU A 258 20.20 0.34 3.48
C LEU A 258 21.37 1.29 3.79
N SER A 259 21.25 2.51 3.29
CA SER A 259 22.21 3.59 3.56
C SER A 259 22.00 4.21 4.95
N PRO A 260 23.00 4.96 5.51
CA PRO A 260 22.93 5.50 6.86
C PRO A 260 21.77 6.48 7.15
N ASN A 261 21.13 7.03 6.13
CA ASN A 261 19.94 7.88 6.26
C ASN A 261 18.65 7.08 6.52
N ALA A 262 18.70 5.73 6.45
CA ALA A 262 17.60 4.87 6.83
C ALA A 262 17.77 4.36 8.27
N GLN A 263 16.71 4.54 9.07
CA GLN A 263 16.53 3.88 10.35
C GLN A 263 15.65 2.65 10.15
N THR A 264 15.95 1.55 10.81
CA THR A 264 15.20 0.30 10.69
C THR A 264 14.63 -0.16 12.02
N LEU A 265 13.39 -0.61 12.02
CA LEU A 265 12.70 -1.15 13.18
C LEU A 265 12.04 -2.48 12.83
N LEU A 266 12.68 -3.60 13.20
CA LEU A 266 12.12 -4.95 13.04
C LEU A 266 11.37 -5.35 14.31
N LEU A 267 10.05 -5.46 14.23
CA LEU A 267 9.16 -5.69 15.36
C LEU A 267 8.86 -7.18 15.51
N LYS A 268 9.14 -7.70 16.70
CA LYS A 268 9.01 -9.13 17.00
C LYS A 268 7.53 -9.54 17.17
N GLY A 269 7.13 -10.57 16.45
CA GLY A 269 5.78 -11.13 16.52
C GLY A 269 4.76 -10.40 15.64
N GLU A 270 5.14 -9.25 15.06
CA GLU A 270 4.24 -8.45 14.25
C GLU A 270 4.07 -9.01 12.85
N THR A 271 2.83 -8.96 12.38
CA THR A 271 2.39 -9.41 11.06
C THR A 271 2.31 -8.23 10.08
N HIS A 272 1.89 -8.50 8.84
CA HIS A 272 1.79 -7.49 7.78
C HIS A 272 0.92 -6.28 8.16
N THR A 273 -0.21 -6.50 8.82
CA THR A 273 -1.21 -5.45 9.12
C THR A 273 -1.33 -5.12 10.61
N SER A 274 -0.72 -5.89 11.51
CA SER A 274 -0.79 -5.62 12.95
C SER A 274 -0.18 -4.25 13.32
N LEU A 275 0.81 -3.78 12.55
CA LEU A 275 1.43 -2.46 12.71
C LEU A 275 0.45 -1.29 12.63
N LEU A 276 -0.70 -1.50 12.00
CA LEU A 276 -1.74 -0.47 11.80
C LEU A 276 -2.78 -0.43 12.92
N ARG A 277 -2.74 -1.38 13.87
CA ARG A 277 -3.84 -1.63 14.81
C ARG A 277 -3.41 -1.41 16.26
N PRO A 278 -4.34 -1.11 17.17
CA PRO A 278 -4.03 -1.01 18.59
C PRO A 278 -3.44 -2.29 19.16
N HIS A 279 -2.45 -2.14 20.04
CA HIS A 279 -1.82 -3.24 20.78
C HIS A 279 -2.31 -3.25 22.22
N THR A 280 -3.63 -3.30 22.42
CA THR A 280 -4.27 -3.39 23.73
C THR A 280 -5.08 -4.66 23.84
N GLN A 281 -5.21 -5.19 25.08
CA GLN A 281 -6.05 -6.37 25.34
C GLN A 281 -7.52 -6.10 25.00
N GLU A 282 -7.99 -4.89 25.28
CA GLU A 282 -9.36 -4.45 24.95
C GLU A 282 -9.64 -4.56 23.43
N TYR A 283 -8.71 -4.07 22.60
CA TYR A 283 -8.83 -4.19 21.13
C TYR A 283 -8.84 -5.65 20.68
N ALA A 284 -7.92 -6.47 21.22
CA ALA A 284 -7.82 -7.89 20.86
C ALA A 284 -9.10 -8.64 21.24
N ASP A 285 -9.55 -8.55 22.47
CA ASP A 285 -10.76 -9.22 22.96
C ASP A 285 -12.00 -8.78 22.17
N TYR A 286 -12.11 -7.47 21.89
CA TYR A 286 -13.24 -6.94 21.15
C TYR A 286 -13.26 -7.38 19.70
N THR A 287 -12.12 -7.33 19.01
CA THR A 287 -12.04 -7.75 17.60
C THR A 287 -12.21 -9.25 17.45
N ASP A 288 -11.72 -10.07 18.39
CA ASP A 288 -11.97 -11.51 18.40
C ASP A 288 -13.47 -11.81 18.52
N LYS A 289 -14.18 -11.09 19.39
CA LYS A 289 -15.64 -11.20 19.50
C LYS A 289 -16.33 -10.78 18.19
N VAL A 290 -15.98 -9.63 17.60
CA VAL A 290 -16.56 -9.16 16.33
C VAL A 290 -16.33 -10.18 15.21
N ASN A 291 -15.13 -10.75 15.13
CA ASN A 291 -14.79 -11.75 14.12
C ASN A 291 -15.59 -13.05 14.34
N ALA A 292 -15.76 -13.51 15.59
CA ALA A 292 -16.56 -14.70 15.91
C ALA A 292 -18.05 -14.48 15.57
N ASP A 293 -18.60 -13.31 15.92
CA ASP A 293 -19.99 -12.95 15.60
C ASP A 293 -20.21 -12.87 14.08
N TYR A 294 -19.23 -12.31 13.34
CA TYR A 294 -19.29 -12.27 11.87
C TYR A 294 -19.18 -13.64 11.23
N ALA A 295 -18.32 -14.53 11.76
CA ALA A 295 -18.21 -15.91 11.29
C ALA A 295 -19.53 -16.67 11.49
N ALA A 296 -20.17 -16.53 12.65
CA ALA A 296 -21.48 -17.11 12.90
C ALA A 296 -22.57 -16.58 11.94
N LEU A 297 -22.51 -15.27 11.63
CA LEU A 297 -23.40 -14.66 10.63
C LEU A 297 -23.13 -15.22 9.23
N TYR A 298 -21.85 -15.39 8.86
CA TYR A 298 -21.45 -15.96 7.57
C TYR A 298 -21.96 -17.38 7.39
N ASP A 299 -21.84 -18.21 8.44
CA ASP A 299 -22.36 -19.57 8.44
C ASP A 299 -23.89 -19.62 8.35
N ALA A 300 -24.59 -18.70 9.05
CA ALA A 300 -26.07 -18.60 9.03
C ALA A 300 -26.64 -18.24 7.64
N TYR A 301 -25.82 -17.66 6.78
CA TYR A 301 -26.20 -17.29 5.42
C TYR A 301 -25.46 -18.10 4.34
N ASP A 302 -24.95 -19.29 4.68
CA ASP A 302 -24.22 -20.18 3.76
C ASP A 302 -23.11 -19.49 2.95
N GLY A 303 -22.45 -18.47 3.56
CA GLY A 303 -21.36 -17.73 2.95
C GLY A 303 -21.77 -16.49 2.12
N GLU A 304 -23.07 -16.27 1.90
CA GLU A 304 -23.59 -15.15 1.09
C GLU A 304 -24.44 -14.18 1.91
N ILE A 305 -23.78 -13.36 2.77
CA ILE A 305 -24.50 -12.39 3.61
C ILE A 305 -25.07 -11.27 2.74
N PRO A 306 -26.40 -11.01 2.77
CA PRO A 306 -27.01 -9.87 2.09
C PRO A 306 -26.40 -8.54 2.53
N GLN A 307 -26.27 -7.59 1.60
CA GLN A 307 -25.60 -6.31 1.87
C GLN A 307 -26.25 -5.52 3.03
N ASN A 308 -27.57 -5.53 3.12
CA ASN A 308 -28.29 -4.86 4.22
C ASN A 308 -28.00 -5.51 5.58
N VAL A 309 -27.92 -6.85 5.66
CA VAL A 309 -27.61 -7.59 6.89
C VAL A 309 -26.17 -7.31 7.32
N ARG A 310 -25.22 -7.32 6.36
CA ARG A 310 -23.84 -6.97 6.62
C ARG A 310 -23.68 -5.53 7.10
N ALA A 311 -24.42 -4.59 6.50
CA ALA A 311 -24.41 -3.19 6.91
C ALA A 311 -24.97 -3.01 8.34
N GLU A 312 -26.06 -3.70 8.68
CA GLU A 312 -26.63 -3.70 10.01
C GLU A 312 -25.66 -4.29 11.06
N PHE A 313 -25.00 -5.40 10.73
CA PHE A 313 -23.97 -5.98 11.59
C PHE A 313 -22.87 -4.97 11.92
N TYR A 314 -22.27 -4.33 10.89
CA TYR A 314 -21.19 -3.38 11.10
C TYR A 314 -21.65 -2.04 11.71
N ALA A 315 -22.92 -1.68 11.60
CA ALA A 315 -23.48 -0.53 12.31
C ALA A 315 -23.53 -0.77 13.83
N GLY A 316 -23.59 -2.04 14.28
CA GLY A 316 -23.52 -2.42 15.70
C GLY A 316 -22.09 -2.49 16.27
N VAL A 317 -21.05 -2.37 15.45
CA VAL A 317 -19.65 -2.42 15.91
C VAL A 317 -19.24 -1.09 16.54
N ASP A 318 -18.65 -1.15 17.74
CA ASP A 318 -18.09 0.03 18.41
C ASP A 318 -16.78 0.47 17.73
N LYS A 319 -16.90 1.49 16.90
CA LYS A 319 -15.79 2.02 16.11
C LYS A 319 -14.82 2.88 16.92
N THR A 320 -15.15 3.20 18.19
CA THR A 320 -14.19 3.87 19.08
C THR A 320 -13.10 2.90 19.53
N VAL A 321 -13.42 1.62 19.65
CA VAL A 321 -12.45 0.57 19.95
C VAL A 321 -11.67 0.16 18.69
N THR A 322 -12.37 -0.08 17.56
CA THR A 322 -11.71 -0.59 16.35
C THR A 322 -10.94 0.49 15.57
N GLY A 323 -11.28 1.77 15.75
CA GLY A 323 -10.68 2.92 15.06
C GLY A 323 -9.38 3.44 15.66
N GLY A 324 -8.79 2.74 16.63
CA GLY A 324 -7.52 3.11 17.21
C GLY A 324 -6.31 2.74 16.33
N VAL A 325 -5.15 3.24 16.74
CA VAL A 325 -3.83 2.94 16.14
C VAL A 325 -2.89 2.38 17.21
N TRP A 326 -1.76 1.80 16.79
CA TRP A 326 -0.68 1.47 17.72
C TRP A 326 0.01 2.76 18.20
N GLN A 327 -0.41 3.26 19.37
CA GLN A 327 0.00 4.57 19.88
C GLN A 327 1.52 4.73 20.00
N ALA A 328 2.23 3.71 20.52
CA ALA A 328 3.68 3.78 20.69
C ALA A 328 4.40 3.90 19.33
N LEU A 329 4.03 3.08 18.35
CA LEU A 329 4.61 3.15 17.01
C LEU A 329 4.32 4.51 16.33
N MET A 330 3.09 5.00 16.45
CA MET A 330 2.74 6.29 15.85
C MET A 330 3.47 7.46 16.53
N GLN A 331 3.74 7.37 17.85
CA GLN A 331 4.57 8.34 18.58
C GLN A 331 6.02 8.30 18.09
N ASP A 332 6.60 7.12 17.88
CA ASP A 332 7.96 6.98 17.33
C ASP A 332 8.03 7.59 15.92
N ILE A 333 7.01 7.41 15.10
CA ILE A 333 6.89 8.03 13.77
C ILE A 333 6.81 9.55 13.88
N ASP A 334 6.03 10.10 14.81
CA ASP A 334 5.93 11.55 15.04
C ASP A 334 7.27 12.15 15.46
N VAL A 335 7.98 11.51 16.40
CA VAL A 335 9.33 11.92 16.82
C VAL A 335 10.30 11.92 15.64
N PHE A 336 10.26 10.88 14.81
CA PHE A 336 11.07 10.79 13.59
C PHE A 336 10.78 11.96 12.62
N TYR A 337 9.51 12.24 12.34
CA TYR A 337 9.11 13.35 11.47
C TYR A 337 9.52 14.71 12.02
N ARG A 338 9.26 14.96 13.31
CA ARG A 338 9.66 16.25 13.94
C ARG A 338 11.16 16.45 13.91
N THR A 339 11.94 15.39 14.09
CA THR A 339 13.41 15.46 13.99
C THR A 339 13.87 15.83 12.57
N ALA A 340 13.17 15.37 11.54
CA ALA A 340 13.52 15.67 10.15
C ALA A 340 13.04 17.08 9.70
N LEU A 341 12.10 17.68 10.41
CA LEU A 341 11.60 19.04 10.13
C LEU A 341 12.49 20.14 10.72
N HIS A 342 13.35 19.82 11.69
CA HIS A 342 14.27 20.71 12.39
C HIS A 342 15.72 20.47 11.97
#